data_de45d67911670702d03327b58c41b7fd
#
_entry.id   de45d67911670702d03327b58c41b7fd
#
_cell.length_a   1.000
_cell.length_b   1.000
_cell.length_c   1.000
_cell.angle_alpha   90.00
_cell.angle_beta   90.00
_cell.angle_gamma   90.00
#
_symmetry.space_group_name_H-M   'P 1'
#
loop_
_entity.id
_entity.type
_entity.pdbx_description
1 polymer ?
#
loop_
_entity_poly.entity_id
_entity_poly.type
_entity_poly.pdbx_seq_one_letter_code
_entity_poly.pdbx_strand_id
1 'polypeptide(L)'
;MKRYKRYLPIVAALLIAAGVSFDQYGIDLRSLANGGSLFGSGQSGQVSRDASGGSGSSNDSAADFQPGSQAHPDYKQWSDTSPNINLWHVFEGEINRSGKPVGYHSRPGGQDPANARVVSVRDNPNRLGVYTARVAIRDGGEWKEKNSSFFPDSLSSDEVIDTVLNAYRESSNPNAQPFEGPSGLGFRIQGYTSGRGGINTAFPIFVRNP
;
A
#
# COMPACT_ATOMS: atom_id res chain seq x y z
N MET A 1 0.96 -4.60 -29.06
CA MET A 1 1.12 -4.75 -27.60
C MET A 1 1.99 -5.95 -27.13
N LYS A 2 2.56 -6.80 -28.01
CA LYS A 2 3.35 -8.00 -27.62
C LYS A 2 4.86 -7.75 -27.40
N ARG A 3 5.41 -6.59 -27.74
CA ARG A 3 6.87 -6.35 -27.70
C ARG A 3 7.42 -5.94 -26.33
N TYR A 4 6.65 -5.31 -25.46
CA TYR A 4 7.13 -4.82 -24.16
C TYR A 4 7.28 -5.90 -23.09
N LYS A 5 6.50 -7.01 -23.15
CA LYS A 5 6.60 -8.11 -22.16
C LYS A 5 7.96 -8.81 -22.14
N ARG A 6 8.76 -8.73 -23.24
CA ARG A 6 10.07 -9.37 -23.32
C ARG A 6 11.19 -8.61 -22.59
N TYR A 7 11.01 -7.32 -22.33
CA TYR A 7 12.05 -6.49 -21.69
C TYR A 7 11.81 -6.28 -20.19
N LEU A 8 10.61 -6.60 -19.70
CA LEU A 8 10.27 -6.45 -18.28
C LEU A 8 11.22 -7.19 -17.33
N PRO A 9 11.58 -8.47 -17.58
CA PRO A 9 12.52 -9.19 -16.70
C PRO A 9 13.94 -8.62 -16.77
N ILE A 10 14.36 -8.06 -17.91
CA ILE A 10 15.69 -7.45 -18.07
C ILE A 10 15.75 -6.13 -17.30
N VAL A 11 14.72 -5.31 -17.35
CA VAL A 11 14.64 -4.05 -16.60
C VAL A 11 14.58 -4.32 -15.10
N ALA A 12 13.82 -5.31 -14.65
CA ALA A 12 13.78 -5.72 -13.26
C ALA A 12 15.14 -6.22 -12.74
N ALA A 13 15.85 -7.02 -13.53
CA ALA A 13 17.19 -7.51 -13.20
C ALA A 13 18.23 -6.38 -13.13
N LEU A 14 18.14 -5.38 -14.02
CA LEU A 14 19.01 -4.20 -14.03
C LEU A 14 18.77 -3.30 -12.81
N LEU A 15 17.51 -3.11 -12.37
CA LEU A 15 17.16 -2.33 -11.20
C LEU A 15 17.62 -3.01 -9.90
N ILE A 16 17.55 -4.34 -9.83
CA ILE A 16 18.08 -5.12 -8.71
C ILE A 16 19.61 -5.00 -8.65
N ALA A 17 20.29 -5.06 -9.79
CA ALA A 17 21.75 -4.91 -9.87
C ALA A 17 22.22 -3.49 -9.50
N ALA A 18 21.37 -2.48 -9.70
CA ALA A 18 21.62 -1.10 -9.30
C ALA A 18 21.34 -0.83 -7.80
N GLY A 19 20.96 -1.86 -7.03
CA GLY A 19 20.65 -1.74 -5.59
C GLY A 19 19.34 -0.99 -5.28
N VAL A 20 18.47 -0.81 -6.28
CA VAL A 20 17.17 -0.18 -6.08
C VAL A 20 16.24 -1.20 -5.42
N SER A 21 15.91 -1.00 -4.14
CA SER A 21 14.98 -1.84 -3.40
C SER A 21 13.57 -1.25 -3.46
N PHE A 22 12.66 -1.98 -4.11
CA PHE A 22 11.23 -1.64 -4.15
C PHE A 22 10.41 -2.42 -3.10
N ASP A 23 11.08 -3.21 -2.28
CA ASP A 23 10.45 -4.01 -1.22
C ASP A 23 9.62 -3.17 -0.24
N GLN A 24 10.01 -1.91 -0.02
CA GLN A 24 9.28 -0.97 0.83
C GLN A 24 7.89 -0.60 0.29
N TYR A 25 7.64 -0.86 -0.99
CA TYR A 25 6.35 -0.58 -1.65
C TYR A 25 5.50 -1.84 -1.86
N GLY A 26 5.90 -2.97 -1.30
CA GLY A 26 5.19 -4.24 -1.44
C GLY A 26 5.33 -4.90 -2.81
N ILE A 27 6.36 -4.50 -3.59
CA ILE A 27 6.59 -5.01 -4.94
C ILE A 27 7.72 -6.02 -4.90
N ASP A 28 7.41 -7.27 -5.22
CA ASP A 28 8.40 -8.33 -5.36
C ASP A 28 8.94 -8.38 -6.81
N LEU A 29 10.02 -7.64 -7.07
CA LEU A 29 10.69 -7.65 -8.37
C LEU A 29 11.37 -9.00 -8.67
N ARG A 30 11.66 -9.83 -7.66
CA ARG A 30 12.26 -11.15 -7.89
C ARG A 30 11.26 -12.10 -8.52
N SER A 31 9.97 -11.97 -8.19
CA SER A 31 8.91 -12.77 -8.82
C SER A 31 8.72 -12.39 -10.30
N LEU A 32 8.95 -11.13 -10.65
CA LEU A 32 8.94 -10.64 -12.04
C LEU A 32 10.09 -11.21 -12.89
N ALA A 33 11.29 -11.29 -12.32
CA ALA A 33 12.46 -11.82 -13.03
C ALA A 33 12.27 -13.31 -13.40
N ASN A 34 11.45 -14.03 -12.63
CA ASN A 34 11.13 -15.44 -12.82
C ASN A 34 9.80 -15.69 -13.55
N GLY A 35 9.20 -14.68 -14.17
CA GLY A 35 7.93 -14.80 -14.91
C GLY A 35 6.69 -14.89 -14.04
N GLY A 36 6.78 -14.60 -12.74
CA GLY A 36 5.68 -14.56 -11.79
C GLY A 36 4.89 -13.24 -11.79
N SER A 37 3.72 -13.24 -11.13
CA SER A 37 2.90 -12.05 -10.92
C SER A 37 3.53 -11.14 -9.87
N LEU A 38 3.43 -9.83 -10.06
CA LEU A 38 3.86 -8.80 -9.08
C LEU A 38 3.24 -8.97 -7.69
N PHE A 39 2.08 -9.61 -7.65
CA PHE A 39 1.32 -9.88 -6.42
C PHE A 39 0.96 -11.37 -6.44
N GLY A 40 1.53 -12.14 -5.52
CA GLY A 40 1.35 -13.59 -5.47
C GLY A 40 -0.13 -14.02 -5.62
N SER A 41 -0.40 -14.89 -6.59
CA SER A 41 -1.70 -15.52 -6.81
C SER A 41 -2.07 -16.40 -5.62
N GLY A 42 -3.21 -16.14 -5.00
CA GLY A 42 -3.77 -17.01 -3.96
C GLY A 42 -4.16 -18.35 -4.56
N GLN A 43 -3.59 -19.43 -4.06
CA GLN A 43 -4.10 -20.78 -4.31
C GLN A 43 -5.46 -20.95 -3.63
N SER A 44 -6.46 -21.28 -4.45
CA SER A 44 -7.77 -21.73 -3.99
C SER A 44 -7.65 -23.12 -3.35
N GLY A 45 -7.79 -23.18 -2.02
CA GLY A 45 -7.98 -24.44 -1.31
C GLY A 45 -9.37 -24.99 -1.64
N GLN A 46 -9.45 -26.21 -2.13
CA GLN A 46 -10.68 -26.99 -2.26
C GLN A 46 -11.28 -27.25 -0.86
N VAL A 47 -12.51 -26.82 -0.67
CA VAL A 47 -13.31 -27.18 0.50
C VAL A 47 -14.17 -28.37 0.12
N SER A 48 -13.90 -29.51 0.74
CA SER A 48 -14.80 -30.66 0.73
C SER A 48 -16.04 -30.32 1.55
N ARG A 49 -17.22 -30.55 0.95
CA ARG A 49 -18.51 -30.45 1.64
C ARG A 49 -18.77 -31.74 2.38
N ASP A 50 -19.01 -31.64 3.69
CA ASP A 50 -19.89 -32.58 4.37
C ASP A 50 -20.90 -31.81 5.19
N ALA A 51 -22.15 -32.17 4.97
CA ALA A 51 -23.33 -31.58 5.59
C ALA A 51 -23.70 -32.33 6.87
N SER A 52 -24.02 -31.61 7.94
CA SER A 52 -25.12 -31.98 8.80
C SER A 52 -25.45 -30.85 9.80
N GLY A 53 -26.75 -30.63 10.01
CA GLY A 53 -27.35 -29.47 10.64
C GLY A 53 -27.25 -29.46 12.17
N GLY A 54 -27.59 -28.30 12.73
CA GLY A 54 -27.73 -28.06 14.15
C GLY A 54 -28.09 -26.62 14.43
N SER A 55 -29.33 -26.40 14.83
CA SER A 55 -29.96 -25.18 15.31
C SER A 55 -29.36 -24.71 16.64
N GLY A 56 -29.23 -23.39 16.84
CA GLY A 56 -29.28 -22.87 18.19
C GLY A 56 -28.34 -21.71 18.54
N SER A 57 -28.97 -20.57 18.80
CA SER A 57 -28.66 -19.61 19.89
C SER A 57 -27.45 -18.69 19.79
N SER A 58 -27.82 -17.41 19.76
CA SER A 58 -27.04 -16.22 20.19
C SER A 58 -25.97 -16.50 21.23
N ASN A 59 -24.71 -16.15 20.92
CA ASN A 59 -23.77 -15.75 21.96
C ASN A 59 -22.78 -14.74 21.36
N ASP A 60 -22.57 -13.67 22.10
CA ASP A 60 -21.49 -12.68 21.89
C ASP A 60 -20.17 -13.38 21.64
N SER A 61 -19.73 -13.33 20.41
CA SER A 61 -18.41 -13.87 20.04
C SER A 61 -17.36 -12.82 20.36
N ALA A 62 -16.67 -13.02 21.48
CA ALA A 62 -15.34 -12.50 21.64
C ALA A 62 -14.55 -12.86 20.36
N ALA A 63 -14.09 -11.84 19.65
CA ALA A 63 -13.28 -12.02 18.44
C ALA A 63 -12.09 -12.93 18.79
N ASP A 64 -12.04 -14.09 18.15
CA ASP A 64 -10.98 -15.08 18.31
C ASP A 64 -9.68 -14.45 17.81
N PHE A 65 -8.86 -13.98 18.76
CA PHE A 65 -7.57 -13.34 18.48
C PHE A 65 -6.59 -14.40 17.98
N GLN A 66 -6.51 -14.54 16.67
CA GLN A 66 -5.50 -15.39 16.03
C GLN A 66 -4.13 -14.73 16.20
N PRO A 67 -3.12 -15.38 16.84
CA PRO A 67 -1.76 -14.85 16.93
C PRO A 67 -1.20 -14.66 15.51
N GLY A 68 -0.92 -13.41 15.14
CA GLY A 68 -0.39 -13.04 13.82
C GLY A 68 -1.38 -12.33 12.90
N SER A 69 -2.67 -12.18 13.27
CA SER A 69 -3.58 -11.32 12.50
C SER A 69 -3.39 -9.86 12.90
N GLN A 70 -3.16 -8.98 11.91
CA GLN A 70 -3.24 -7.54 12.14
C GLN A 70 -4.67 -7.16 12.51
N ALA A 71 -4.83 -6.36 13.57
CA ALA A 71 -6.11 -5.72 13.84
C ALA A 71 -6.36 -4.71 12.70
N HIS A 72 -7.40 -4.94 11.92
CA HIS A 72 -7.80 -4.02 10.88
C HIS A 72 -8.78 -2.99 11.44
N PRO A 73 -8.80 -1.76 10.89
CA PRO A 73 -9.73 -0.73 11.30
C PRO A 73 -11.18 -1.09 10.90
N ASP A 74 -12.15 -0.45 11.55
CA ASP A 74 -13.58 -0.67 11.32
C ASP A 74 -14.10 -0.18 9.96
N TYR A 75 -13.22 0.19 9.02
CA TYR A 75 -13.58 0.60 7.67
C TYR A 75 -13.07 -0.38 6.60
N LYS A 76 -13.68 -0.34 5.42
CA LYS A 76 -13.35 -1.22 4.30
C LYS A 76 -11.91 -1.07 3.87
N GLN A 77 -11.26 -2.18 3.52
CA GLN A 77 -9.92 -2.18 2.94
C GLN A 77 -9.83 -1.37 1.65
N TRP A 78 -10.84 -1.46 0.81
CA TRP A 78 -10.89 -0.79 -0.50
C TRP A 78 -11.92 0.31 -0.51
N SER A 79 -11.57 1.48 -1.08
CA SER A 79 -12.52 2.57 -1.29
C SER A 79 -13.62 2.19 -2.27
N ASP A 80 -14.75 2.90 -2.19
CA ASP A 80 -15.88 2.75 -3.13
C ASP A 80 -15.68 3.57 -4.42
N THR A 81 -14.45 3.99 -4.74
CA THR A 81 -14.08 4.78 -5.91
C THR A 81 -13.74 3.91 -7.13
N SER A 82 -13.60 4.53 -8.32
CA SER A 82 -13.17 3.87 -9.55
C SER A 82 -12.00 4.66 -10.18
N PRO A 83 -10.77 4.09 -10.21
CA PRO A 83 -10.38 2.83 -9.55
C PRO A 83 -10.51 2.90 -8.02
N ASN A 84 -10.73 1.76 -7.39
CA ASN A 84 -10.69 1.68 -5.93
C ASN A 84 -9.26 1.74 -5.41
N ILE A 85 -9.10 2.23 -4.17
CA ILE A 85 -7.80 2.43 -3.50
C ILE A 85 -7.72 1.54 -2.28
N ASN A 86 -6.58 0.88 -2.04
CA ASN A 86 -6.33 0.13 -0.81
C ASN A 86 -6.08 1.11 0.36
N LEU A 87 -7.15 1.42 1.11
CA LEU A 87 -7.12 2.38 2.20
C LEU A 87 -6.25 1.88 3.36
N TRP A 88 -6.30 0.58 3.69
CA TRP A 88 -5.44 0.03 4.74
C TRP A 88 -3.96 0.24 4.40
N HIS A 89 -3.57 0.01 3.16
CA HIS A 89 -2.20 0.25 2.75
C HIS A 89 -1.78 1.72 2.90
N VAL A 90 -2.65 2.65 2.50
CA VAL A 90 -2.33 4.09 2.52
C VAL A 90 -2.32 4.65 3.94
N PHE A 91 -3.32 4.30 4.78
CA PHE A 91 -3.52 4.92 6.08
C PHE A 91 -3.00 4.12 7.27
N GLU A 92 -3.01 2.78 7.18
CA GLU A 92 -2.65 1.92 8.31
C GLU A 92 -1.29 1.26 8.14
N GLY A 93 -0.89 0.97 6.90
CA GLY A 93 0.23 0.09 6.63
C GLY A 93 -0.10 -1.38 6.90
N GLU A 94 0.69 -2.24 6.35
CA GLU A 94 0.47 -3.69 6.36
C GLU A 94 1.80 -4.44 6.47
N ILE A 95 1.75 -5.69 6.89
CA ILE A 95 2.85 -6.63 6.73
C ILE A 95 2.57 -7.46 5.49
N ASN A 96 3.46 -7.40 4.50
CA ASN A 96 3.28 -8.16 3.26
C ASN A 96 3.56 -9.64 3.46
N ARG A 97 3.28 -10.46 2.46
CA ARG A 97 3.48 -11.92 2.51
C ARG A 97 4.93 -12.36 2.79
N SER A 98 5.90 -11.48 2.54
CA SER A 98 7.32 -11.72 2.85
C SER A 98 7.70 -11.27 4.28
N GLY A 99 6.72 -10.90 5.09
CA GLY A 99 6.93 -10.44 6.47
C GLY A 99 7.54 -9.04 6.57
N LYS A 100 7.47 -8.22 5.50
CA LYS A 100 8.02 -6.86 5.48
C LYS A 100 6.93 -5.82 5.72
N PRO A 101 7.21 -4.73 6.46
CA PRO A 101 6.29 -3.62 6.63
C PRO A 101 6.18 -2.80 5.33
N VAL A 102 4.95 -2.48 4.91
CA VAL A 102 4.63 -1.74 3.69
C VAL A 102 3.51 -0.74 3.95
N GLY A 103 3.33 0.26 3.07
CA GLY A 103 2.27 1.25 3.21
C GLY A 103 2.54 2.30 4.29
N TYR A 104 1.46 2.85 4.88
CA TYR A 104 1.44 3.93 5.85
C TYR A 104 2.07 5.22 5.28
N HIS A 105 1.27 5.92 4.50
CA HIS A 105 1.66 7.12 3.75
C HIS A 105 0.85 8.35 4.10
N SER A 106 -0.19 8.23 4.92
CA SER A 106 -1.03 9.34 5.35
C SER A 106 -1.45 9.18 6.82
N ARG A 107 -1.54 10.30 7.50
CA ARG A 107 -2.00 10.42 8.90
C ARG A 107 -2.82 11.70 9.06
N PRO A 108 -4.08 11.66 8.68
CA PRO A 108 -4.96 12.82 8.76
C PRO A 108 -4.97 13.44 10.16
N GLY A 109 -4.77 14.77 10.23
CA GLY A 109 -4.65 15.48 11.50
C GLY A 109 -3.37 15.15 12.29
N GLY A 110 -2.38 14.49 11.70
CA GLY A 110 -1.14 14.10 12.36
C GLY A 110 -1.30 12.94 13.36
N GLN A 111 -2.41 12.17 13.28
CA GLN A 111 -2.71 11.09 14.23
C GLN A 111 -2.24 9.74 13.65
N ASP A 112 -1.45 9.02 14.46
CA ASP A 112 -1.04 7.66 14.13
C ASP A 112 -2.20 6.68 14.36
N PRO A 113 -2.41 5.67 13.48
CA PRO A 113 -3.37 4.60 13.72
C PRO A 113 -2.86 3.60 14.79
N ALA A 114 -3.73 2.69 15.22
CA ALA A 114 -3.39 1.75 16.29
C ALA A 114 -2.24 0.78 15.94
N ASN A 115 -2.09 0.46 14.66
CA ASN A 115 -1.14 -0.55 14.17
C ASN A 115 0.09 0.05 13.46
N ALA A 116 0.21 1.38 13.37
CA ALA A 116 1.40 2.03 12.85
C ALA A 116 1.70 3.32 13.60
N ARG A 117 2.97 3.75 13.55
CA ARG A 117 3.40 5.00 14.18
C ARG A 117 4.61 5.61 13.50
N VAL A 118 4.72 6.92 13.56
CA VAL A 118 5.94 7.64 13.20
C VAL A 118 6.96 7.47 14.33
N VAL A 119 8.13 6.93 14.00
CA VAL A 119 9.26 6.78 14.94
C VAL A 119 10.11 8.06 14.96
N SER A 120 10.41 8.60 13.77
CA SER A 120 11.15 9.85 13.63
C SER A 120 10.90 10.47 12.25
N VAL A 121 10.79 11.79 12.21
CA VAL A 121 10.77 12.54 10.94
C VAL A 121 12.21 12.58 10.40
N ARG A 122 12.39 12.27 9.13
CA ARG A 122 13.68 12.32 8.43
C ARG A 122 13.88 13.63 7.67
N ASP A 123 12.94 13.94 6.81
CA ASP A 123 12.86 15.24 6.16
C ASP A 123 11.59 15.94 6.64
N ASN A 124 11.75 17.14 7.22
CA ASN A 124 10.62 17.94 7.68
C ASN A 124 9.65 18.27 6.55
N PRO A 125 8.37 18.54 6.84
CA PRO A 125 7.41 18.98 5.84
C PRO A 125 7.97 20.11 4.99
N ASN A 126 7.93 19.92 3.67
CA ASN A 126 8.27 20.97 2.72
C ASN A 126 7.13 22.04 2.66
N ARG A 127 7.25 23.06 1.81
CA ARG A 127 6.22 24.10 1.70
C ARG A 127 4.84 23.59 1.27
N LEU A 128 4.75 22.38 0.70
CA LEU A 128 3.50 21.73 0.33
C LEU A 128 3.02 20.71 1.39
N GLY A 129 3.71 20.63 2.53
CA GLY A 129 3.38 19.76 3.65
C GLY A 129 3.84 18.30 3.47
N VAL A 130 4.44 17.93 2.33
CA VAL A 130 4.98 16.58 2.09
C VAL A 130 6.26 16.38 2.89
N TYR A 131 6.43 15.23 3.53
CA TYR A 131 7.61 14.90 4.35
C TYR A 131 7.99 13.42 4.25
N THR A 132 9.14 13.05 4.81
CA THR A 132 9.55 11.66 4.96
C THR A 132 9.79 11.31 6.42
N ALA A 133 9.48 10.07 6.78
CA ALA A 133 9.64 9.59 8.14
C ALA A 133 10.08 8.12 8.18
N ARG A 134 10.73 7.75 9.28
CA ARG A 134 10.89 6.38 9.71
C ARG A 134 9.65 6.01 10.51
N VAL A 135 9.01 4.92 10.13
CA VAL A 135 7.76 4.45 10.72
C VAL A 135 7.90 3.02 11.21
N ALA A 136 7.07 2.63 12.15
CA ALA A 136 6.95 1.26 12.61
C ALA A 136 5.52 0.76 12.38
N ILE A 137 5.38 -0.45 11.84
CA ILE A 137 4.12 -1.14 11.59
C ILE A 137 4.08 -2.39 12.46
N ARG A 138 2.94 -2.65 13.09
CA ARG A 138 2.76 -3.75 14.03
C ARG A 138 2.65 -5.08 13.29
N ASP A 139 3.39 -6.09 13.74
CA ASP A 139 3.30 -7.47 13.31
C ASP A 139 3.10 -8.35 14.55
N GLY A 140 1.83 -8.67 14.85
CA GLY A 140 1.51 -9.33 16.11
C GLY A 140 1.97 -8.51 17.32
N GLY A 141 2.94 -9.04 18.09
CA GLY A 141 3.53 -8.35 19.25
C GLY A 141 4.72 -7.44 18.94
N GLU A 142 5.23 -7.46 17.72
CA GLU A 142 6.47 -6.77 17.33
C GLU A 142 6.20 -5.53 16.47
N TRP A 143 7.19 -4.61 16.45
CA TRP A 143 7.19 -3.44 15.59
C TRP A 143 8.26 -3.57 14.52
N LYS A 144 7.86 -3.50 13.25
CA LYS A 144 8.77 -3.55 12.10
C LYS A 144 8.90 -2.19 11.45
N GLU A 145 10.13 -1.74 11.26
CA GLU A 145 10.40 -0.39 10.80
C GLU A 145 10.67 -0.31 9.29
N LYS A 146 10.26 0.81 8.69
CA LYS A 146 10.53 1.17 7.30
C LYS A 146 10.62 2.70 7.14
N ASN A 147 11.10 3.14 5.99
CA ASN A 147 10.97 4.54 5.59
C ASN A 147 9.69 4.73 4.77
N SER A 148 9.05 5.91 4.93
CA SER A 148 7.83 6.27 4.22
C SER A 148 7.84 7.74 3.85
N SER A 149 7.26 8.11 2.70
CA SER A 149 6.86 9.48 2.41
C SER A 149 5.39 9.67 2.75
N PHE A 150 5.06 10.87 3.21
CA PHE A 150 3.76 11.19 3.76
C PHE A 150 3.08 12.31 3.00
N PHE A 151 1.78 12.12 2.75
CA PHE A 151 0.88 13.21 2.43
C PHE A 151 0.89 14.25 3.55
N PRO A 152 0.57 15.52 3.25
CA PRO A 152 0.41 16.54 4.28
C PRO A 152 -0.58 16.09 5.36
N ASP A 153 -0.19 16.20 6.64
CA ASP A 153 -1.04 15.84 7.78
C ASP A 153 -2.33 16.70 7.87
N SER A 154 -2.34 17.86 7.18
CA SER A 154 -3.51 18.71 7.08
C SER A 154 -4.62 18.20 6.16
N LEU A 155 -4.33 17.21 5.31
CA LEU A 155 -5.32 16.62 4.43
C LEU A 155 -6.18 15.60 5.21
N SER A 156 -7.49 15.67 5.01
CA SER A 156 -8.42 14.64 5.43
C SER A 156 -8.24 13.36 4.59
N SER A 157 -8.83 12.26 5.04
CA SER A 157 -8.80 10.99 4.28
C SER A 157 -9.42 11.14 2.90
N ASP A 158 -10.52 11.87 2.77
CA ASP A 158 -11.20 12.10 1.49
C ASP A 158 -10.33 12.93 0.54
N GLU A 159 -9.67 13.99 1.04
CA GLU A 159 -8.75 14.79 0.23
C GLU A 159 -7.54 13.98 -0.25
N VAL A 160 -7.03 13.06 0.58
CA VAL A 160 -5.95 12.15 0.15
C VAL A 160 -6.45 11.22 -0.96
N ILE A 161 -7.64 10.64 -0.82
CA ILE A 161 -8.27 9.80 -1.86
C ILE A 161 -8.41 10.61 -3.16
N ASP A 162 -8.93 11.83 -3.10
CA ASP A 162 -9.10 12.71 -4.26
C ASP A 162 -7.78 13.03 -4.95
N THR A 163 -6.71 13.33 -4.19
CA THR A 163 -5.39 13.58 -4.77
C THR A 163 -4.82 12.35 -5.48
N VAL A 164 -5.02 11.15 -4.92
CA VAL A 164 -4.58 9.89 -5.54
C VAL A 164 -5.34 9.64 -6.82
N LEU A 165 -6.67 9.80 -6.83
CA LEU A 165 -7.49 9.66 -8.04
C LEU A 165 -7.12 10.69 -9.11
N ASN A 166 -6.84 11.94 -8.70
CA ASN A 166 -6.38 12.96 -9.63
C ASN A 166 -5.05 12.56 -10.27
N ALA A 167 -4.08 12.11 -9.48
CA ALA A 167 -2.79 11.67 -10.00
C ALA A 167 -2.92 10.49 -10.98
N TYR A 168 -3.82 9.56 -10.71
CA TYR A 168 -4.07 8.43 -11.61
C TYR A 168 -4.70 8.89 -12.93
N ARG A 169 -5.71 9.76 -12.89
CA ARG A 169 -6.41 10.29 -14.09
C ARG A 169 -5.50 11.14 -14.96
N GLU A 170 -4.70 12.01 -14.32
CA GLU A 170 -3.81 12.95 -15.01
C GLU A 170 -2.43 12.34 -15.31
N SER A 171 -2.24 11.06 -15.04
CA SER A 171 -1.01 10.35 -15.41
C SER A 171 -0.91 10.21 -16.93
N SER A 172 0.23 10.55 -17.50
CA SER A 172 0.51 10.32 -18.93
C SER A 172 0.51 8.84 -19.30
N ASN A 173 0.70 7.94 -18.33
CA ASN A 173 0.62 6.51 -18.51
C ASN A 173 0.09 5.83 -17.23
N PRO A 174 -1.26 5.80 -17.02
CA PRO A 174 -1.85 5.20 -15.82
C PRO A 174 -1.64 3.68 -15.72
N ASN A 175 -1.25 3.03 -16.83
CA ASN A 175 -0.92 1.60 -16.85
C ASN A 175 0.57 1.32 -16.52
N ALA A 176 1.39 2.36 -16.35
CA ALA A 176 2.76 2.19 -15.89
C ALA A 176 2.80 1.64 -14.46
N GLN A 177 3.88 0.95 -14.14
CA GLN A 177 4.15 0.43 -12.79
C GLN A 177 5.56 0.86 -12.37
N PRO A 178 5.67 1.94 -11.61
CA PRO A 178 4.62 2.80 -11.06
C PRO A 178 3.97 3.72 -12.10
N PHE A 179 2.71 4.15 -11.85
CA PHE A 179 2.17 5.36 -12.47
C PHE A 179 2.63 6.59 -11.69
N GLU A 180 2.72 7.73 -12.37
CA GLU A 180 2.99 9.01 -11.73
C GLU A 180 2.06 10.09 -12.30
N GLY A 181 1.57 10.97 -11.42
CA GLY A 181 0.72 12.08 -11.81
C GLY A 181 0.73 13.23 -10.81
N PRO A 182 0.14 14.37 -11.19
CA PRO A 182 0.00 15.52 -10.30
C PRO A 182 -1.10 15.28 -9.26
N SER A 183 -0.88 15.71 -8.02
CA SER A 183 -1.90 15.63 -6.96
C SER A 183 -3.07 16.61 -7.14
N GLY A 184 -2.90 17.65 -7.95
CA GLY A 184 -3.77 18.84 -7.97
C GLY A 184 -3.40 19.88 -6.91
N LEU A 185 -2.53 19.56 -5.96
CA LEU A 185 -2.08 20.43 -4.85
C LEU A 185 -0.61 20.87 -4.96
N GLY A 186 0.01 20.68 -6.13
CA GLY A 186 1.36 21.13 -6.44
C GLY A 186 2.47 20.11 -6.19
N PHE A 187 2.21 18.97 -5.58
CA PHE A 187 3.15 17.85 -5.50
C PHE A 187 2.78 16.73 -6.47
N ARG A 188 3.70 15.82 -6.70
CA ARG A 188 3.46 14.62 -7.51
C ARG A 188 3.22 13.41 -6.63
N ILE A 189 2.46 12.47 -7.15
CA ILE A 189 2.15 11.18 -6.52
C ILE A 189 2.67 10.08 -7.41
N GLN A 190 3.27 9.07 -6.79
CA GLN A 190 3.62 7.80 -7.39
C GLN A 190 2.70 6.71 -6.82
N GLY A 191 2.25 5.79 -7.68
CA GLY A 191 1.38 4.71 -7.22
C GLY A 191 1.51 3.45 -8.06
N TYR A 192 0.97 2.36 -7.53
CA TYR A 192 1.00 1.05 -8.16
C TYR A 192 -0.40 0.44 -8.17
N THR A 193 -0.81 -0.06 -9.32
CA THR A 193 -2.09 -0.76 -9.45
C THR A 193 -1.94 -2.25 -9.17
N SER A 194 -2.98 -2.85 -8.61
CA SER A 194 -3.09 -4.30 -8.46
C SER A 194 -3.43 -4.95 -9.80
N GLY A 195 -3.20 -6.26 -9.92
CA GLY A 195 -3.60 -7.04 -11.09
C GLY A 195 -5.12 -7.05 -11.38
N ARG A 196 -5.94 -6.55 -10.43
CA ARG A 196 -7.41 -6.40 -10.55
C ARG A 196 -7.82 -4.98 -10.92
N GLY A 197 -6.87 -4.07 -11.20
CA GLY A 197 -7.13 -2.71 -11.65
C GLY A 197 -7.32 -1.67 -10.55
N GLY A 198 -7.35 -2.04 -9.27
CA GLY A 198 -7.38 -1.09 -8.16
C GLY A 198 -5.99 -0.51 -7.87
N ILE A 199 -5.92 0.65 -7.24
CA ILE A 199 -4.67 1.28 -6.78
C ILE A 199 -4.29 0.63 -5.44
N ASN A 200 -3.24 -0.21 -5.46
CA ASN A 200 -2.81 -0.92 -4.26
C ASN A 200 -2.03 -0.04 -3.29
N THR A 201 -1.23 0.89 -3.82
CA THR A 201 -0.49 1.88 -3.03
C THR A 201 -0.35 3.18 -3.79
N ALA A 202 -0.32 4.30 -3.06
CA ALA A 202 0.01 5.61 -3.59
C ALA A 202 0.65 6.44 -2.47
N PHE A 203 1.64 7.25 -2.85
CA PHE A 203 2.39 8.10 -1.91
C PHE A 203 2.94 9.33 -2.63
N PRO A 204 3.12 10.45 -1.92
CA PRO A 204 3.69 11.64 -2.51
C PRO A 204 5.20 11.48 -2.74
N ILE A 205 5.68 12.04 -3.84
CA ILE A 205 7.10 12.15 -4.12
C ILE A 205 7.64 13.35 -3.35
N PHE A 206 8.53 13.10 -2.39
CA PHE A 206 9.15 14.17 -1.62
C PHE A 206 10.17 14.94 -2.48
N VAL A 207 10.02 16.26 -2.52
CA VAL A 207 10.98 17.19 -3.10
C VAL A 207 11.27 18.25 -2.03
N ARG A 208 12.54 18.46 -1.69
CA ARG A 208 12.93 19.34 -0.59
C ARG A 208 12.48 20.80 -0.78
N ASN A 209 12.64 21.30 -1.99
CA ASN A 209 12.24 22.66 -2.40
C ASN A 209 11.36 22.58 -3.65
N PRO A 210 10.08 22.21 -3.52
CA PRO A 210 9.17 22.03 -4.63
C PRO A 210 8.74 23.35 -5.25
#